data_ac03560016a94593661cd61bc0cd32c9
#
_entry.id   ac03560016a94593661cd61bc0cd32c9
#
_cell.length_a   1.000
_cell.length_b   1.000
_cell.length_c   1.000
_cell.angle_alpha   90.00
_cell.angle_beta   90.00
_cell.angle_gamma   90.00
#
_symmetry.space_group_name_H-M   'P 1'
#
loop_
_entity.id
_entity.type
_entity.pdbx_description
1 polymer ?
#
loop_
_entity_poly.entity_id
_entity_poly.type
_entity_poly.pdbx_seq_one_letter_code
_entity_poly.pdbx_strand_id
1 'polypeptide(L)'
;GVVDGDWLKVLEAGIERDISDPGPFVHGYVPDNGIGRFHGNIRMWENDSEMGRFCTNGPLISLAAQFFQSSKVNLFYDQLFVKEPGTENRTRWHNDLPYWPLRGAQVMSFWVALDAVTIESGGLEFVRGSHLWDIWYQPETFGKTSGFGEYERNPDYIDIPDIEATRDDYEIITWDLEPGDVYAFHAMTVHGAGGNLRSDVRRRGYTVRYCGDDAVYDSRKGTQGHLRSDQHSDGDSLDSDQFPLVWESN
;
A
#
# COMPACT_ATOMS: atom_id res chain seq x y z
N GLY A 1 9.98 10.84 13.63
CA GLY A 1 8.83 10.70 12.72
C GLY A 1 8.96 11.60 11.50
N VAL A 2 8.44 11.14 10.40
CA VAL A 2 8.34 11.89 9.13
C VAL A 2 7.03 12.69 9.11
N VAL A 3 5.98 12.09 9.65
CA VAL A 3 4.64 12.67 9.76
C VAL A 3 4.47 13.24 11.16
N ASP A 4 4.24 14.53 11.24
CA ASP A 4 4.10 15.23 12.53
C ASP A 4 2.75 14.98 13.21
N GLY A 5 2.64 15.43 14.47
CA GLY A 5 1.45 15.18 15.28
C GLY A 5 0.17 15.84 14.75
N ASP A 6 0.26 16.90 13.95
CA ASP A 6 -0.94 17.54 13.38
C ASP A 6 -1.46 16.74 12.18
N TRP A 7 -0.57 16.23 11.34
CA TRP A 7 -0.95 15.30 10.28
C TRP A 7 -1.45 13.95 10.82
N LEU A 8 -0.85 13.44 11.92
CA LEU A 8 -1.35 12.22 12.56
C LEU A 8 -2.80 12.36 13.02
N LYS A 9 -3.17 13.49 13.64
CA LYS A 9 -4.56 13.76 14.04
C LYS A 9 -5.52 13.80 12.84
N VAL A 10 -5.07 14.37 11.73
CA VAL A 10 -5.84 14.39 10.48
C VAL A 10 -6.11 12.97 9.98
N LEU A 11 -5.05 12.15 9.91
CA LEU A 11 -5.15 10.76 9.47
C LEU A 11 -6.00 9.91 10.43
N GLU A 12 -5.82 10.04 11.74
CA GLU A 12 -6.62 9.34 12.74
C GLU A 12 -8.11 9.66 12.60
N ALA A 13 -8.46 10.94 12.48
CA ALA A 13 -9.84 11.36 12.29
C ALA A 13 -10.41 10.84 10.95
N GLY A 14 -9.64 10.85 9.87
CA GLY A 14 -10.02 10.30 8.57
C GLY A 14 -10.31 8.81 8.63
N ILE A 15 -9.46 8.06 9.31
CA ILE A 15 -9.61 6.61 9.50
C ILE A 15 -10.88 6.27 10.30
N GLU A 16 -11.16 7.00 11.38
CA GLU A 16 -12.38 6.74 12.17
C GLU A 16 -13.66 7.10 11.36
N ARG A 17 -13.62 8.13 10.51
CA ARG A 17 -14.72 8.40 9.57
C ARG A 17 -14.91 7.25 8.59
N ASP A 18 -13.82 6.77 7.99
CA ASP A 18 -13.85 5.65 7.04
C ASP A 18 -14.35 4.34 7.68
N ILE A 19 -13.95 4.04 8.91
CA ILE A 19 -14.44 2.85 9.63
C ILE A 19 -15.94 2.94 9.88
N SER A 20 -16.47 4.14 10.12
CA SER A 20 -17.91 4.36 10.43
C SER A 20 -18.79 4.42 9.20
N ASP A 21 -18.28 4.95 8.09
CA ASP A 21 -18.99 5.13 6.81
C ASP A 21 -18.02 4.91 5.64
N PRO A 22 -17.64 3.65 5.39
CA PRO A 22 -16.67 3.33 4.36
C PRO A 22 -17.26 3.52 2.97
N GLY A 23 -16.47 4.09 2.07
CA GLY A 23 -16.82 4.24 0.66
C GLY A 23 -16.93 2.91 -0.10
N PRO A 24 -17.03 2.96 -1.43
CA PRO A 24 -17.33 1.78 -2.27
C PRO A 24 -16.18 0.78 -2.38
N PHE A 25 -14.96 1.15 -1.97
CA PHE A 25 -13.76 0.32 -2.12
C PHE A 25 -13.29 -0.33 -0.82
N VAL A 26 -14.17 -0.37 0.19
CA VAL A 26 -13.90 -1.06 1.45
C VAL A 26 -13.71 -2.55 1.21
N HIS A 27 -12.72 -3.10 1.87
CA HIS A 27 -12.47 -4.54 1.93
C HIS A 27 -12.07 -4.92 3.35
N GLY A 28 -12.35 -6.13 3.74
CA GLY A 28 -12.02 -6.51 5.09
C GLY A 28 -12.48 -7.92 5.44
N TYR A 29 -12.18 -8.28 6.67
CA TYR A 29 -12.56 -9.56 7.24
C TYR A 29 -13.08 -9.36 8.66
N VAL A 30 -14.26 -9.86 8.91
CA VAL A 30 -14.84 -9.91 10.27
C VAL A 30 -15.03 -11.39 10.61
N PRO A 31 -14.26 -11.94 11.59
CA PRO A 31 -14.44 -13.31 12.04
C PRO A 31 -15.82 -13.51 12.68
N ASP A 32 -16.35 -14.74 12.63
CA ASP A 32 -17.66 -15.09 13.18
C ASP A 32 -17.77 -14.77 14.69
N ASN A 33 -16.66 -14.84 15.43
CA ASN A 33 -16.59 -14.49 16.85
C ASN A 33 -16.42 -12.98 17.09
N GLY A 34 -16.31 -12.15 16.06
CA GLY A 34 -16.11 -10.70 16.13
C GLY A 34 -14.72 -10.26 16.63
N ILE A 35 -13.80 -11.19 16.88
CA ILE A 35 -12.44 -10.88 17.36
C ILE A 35 -11.48 -10.84 16.18
N GLY A 36 -10.59 -9.84 16.17
CA GLY A 36 -9.56 -9.75 15.14
C GLY A 36 -10.07 -9.30 13.77
N ARG A 37 -10.95 -8.31 13.74
CA ARG A 37 -11.40 -7.66 12.50
C ARG A 37 -10.20 -7.10 11.75
N PHE A 38 -10.18 -7.30 10.44
CA PHE A 38 -9.38 -6.52 9.50
C PHE A 38 -10.30 -5.57 8.74
N HIS A 39 -9.90 -4.29 8.65
CA HIS A 39 -10.58 -3.28 7.83
C HIS A 39 -9.55 -2.65 6.90
N GLY A 40 -9.86 -2.60 5.62
CA GLY A 40 -9.06 -1.95 4.60
C GLY A 40 -9.93 -1.14 3.65
N ASN A 41 -9.37 -0.10 3.07
CA ASN A 41 -9.99 0.69 2.04
C ASN A 41 -8.93 1.27 1.10
N ILE A 42 -9.32 1.64 -0.12
CA ILE A 42 -8.47 2.33 -1.09
C ILE A 42 -9.18 3.56 -1.65
N ARG A 43 -8.40 4.49 -2.21
CA ARG A 43 -8.91 5.71 -2.86
C ARG A 43 -9.74 6.60 -1.93
N MET A 44 -9.37 6.61 -0.64
CA MET A 44 -10.04 7.45 0.36
C MET A 44 -9.78 8.94 0.10
N TRP A 45 -8.62 9.27 -0.47
CA TRP A 45 -8.23 10.63 -0.82
C TRP A 45 -9.24 11.36 -1.73
N GLU A 46 -10.01 10.60 -2.53
CA GLU A 46 -11.01 11.15 -3.47
C GLU A 46 -12.31 11.57 -2.77
N ASN A 47 -12.63 10.95 -1.63
CA ASN A 47 -13.91 11.13 -0.94
C ASN A 47 -13.78 11.84 0.41
N ASP A 48 -12.59 11.92 0.98
CA ASP A 48 -12.30 12.64 2.23
C ASP A 48 -11.29 13.75 1.94
N SER A 49 -11.72 15.01 2.05
CA SER A 49 -10.91 16.18 1.70
C SER A 49 -9.63 16.31 2.56
N GLU A 50 -9.66 15.86 3.82
CA GLU A 50 -8.51 15.93 4.71
C GLU A 50 -7.48 14.84 4.38
N MET A 51 -7.94 13.63 4.03
CA MET A 51 -7.09 12.58 3.50
C MET A 51 -6.50 13.00 2.14
N GLY A 52 -7.32 13.60 1.27
CA GLY A 52 -6.87 14.19 0.01
C GLY A 52 -5.80 15.25 0.21
N ARG A 53 -5.98 16.15 1.17
CA ARG A 53 -4.97 17.18 1.53
C ARG A 53 -3.66 16.55 2.01
N PHE A 54 -3.71 15.47 2.79
CA PHE A 54 -2.50 14.75 3.18
C PHE A 54 -1.78 14.15 1.96
N CYS A 55 -2.51 13.50 1.06
CA CYS A 55 -1.95 12.88 -0.14
C CYS A 55 -1.36 13.88 -1.13
N THR A 56 -1.93 15.10 -1.22
CA THR A 56 -1.54 16.09 -2.24
C THR A 56 -0.67 17.24 -1.71
N ASN A 57 -0.56 17.42 -0.39
CA ASN A 57 0.21 18.50 0.24
C ASN A 57 1.03 18.03 1.45
N GLY A 58 1.00 16.75 1.78
CA GLY A 58 1.69 16.18 2.94
C GLY A 58 3.20 16.02 2.75
N PRO A 59 3.91 15.66 3.83
CA PRO A 59 5.38 15.60 3.85
C PRO A 59 5.97 14.49 2.98
N LEU A 60 5.18 13.48 2.60
CA LEU A 60 5.66 12.33 1.83
C LEU A 60 6.05 12.70 0.39
N ILE A 61 5.47 13.74 -0.17
CA ILE A 61 5.71 14.16 -1.57
C ILE A 61 7.18 14.57 -1.75
N SER A 62 7.72 15.35 -0.82
CA SER A 62 9.13 15.76 -0.90
C SER A 62 10.09 14.59 -0.75
N LEU A 63 9.73 13.57 0.01
CA LEU A 63 10.50 12.32 0.08
C LEU A 63 10.42 11.54 -1.22
N ALA A 64 9.23 11.41 -1.80
CA ALA A 64 9.05 10.76 -3.10
C ALA A 64 9.91 11.41 -4.17
N ALA A 65 9.88 12.74 -4.30
CA ALA A 65 10.70 13.49 -5.24
C ALA A 65 12.21 13.23 -5.06
N GLN A 66 12.69 13.17 -3.80
CA GLN A 66 14.08 12.88 -3.49
C GLN A 66 14.48 11.44 -3.83
N PHE A 67 13.63 10.46 -3.52
CA PHE A 67 13.91 9.05 -3.84
C PHE A 67 13.90 8.79 -5.33
N PHE A 68 12.94 9.37 -6.06
CA PHE A 68 12.83 9.19 -7.50
C PHE A 68 13.90 9.96 -8.28
N GLN A 69 14.40 11.07 -7.74
CA GLN A 69 15.24 12.02 -8.49
C GLN A 69 14.56 12.41 -9.82
N SER A 70 13.22 12.50 -9.80
CA SER A 70 12.39 12.81 -10.97
C SER A 70 12.09 14.32 -11.05
N SER A 71 11.63 14.78 -12.21
CA SER A 71 11.18 16.14 -12.41
C SER A 71 9.73 16.37 -11.99
N LYS A 72 8.97 15.29 -11.77
CA LYS A 72 7.59 15.35 -11.28
C LYS A 72 7.24 14.17 -10.39
N VAL A 73 6.18 14.34 -9.59
CA VAL A 73 5.57 13.28 -8.77
C VAL A 73 4.06 13.29 -8.97
N ASN A 74 3.51 12.14 -9.33
CA ASN A 74 2.08 11.91 -9.37
C ASN A 74 1.64 11.10 -8.15
N LEU A 75 0.50 11.43 -7.58
CA LEU A 75 -0.22 10.57 -6.66
C LEU A 75 -0.84 9.42 -7.46
N PHE A 76 -0.59 8.18 -7.02
CA PHE A 76 -1.19 7.02 -7.67
C PHE A 76 -2.47 6.60 -6.92
N TYR A 77 -2.41 6.24 -5.66
CA TYR A 77 -3.55 6.02 -4.78
C TYR A 77 -3.12 5.85 -3.32
N ASP A 78 -4.09 5.89 -2.42
CA ASP A 78 -3.92 5.62 -1.00
C ASP A 78 -4.61 4.32 -0.57
N GLN A 79 -4.15 3.76 0.55
CA GLN A 79 -4.73 2.54 1.11
C GLN A 79 -4.62 2.51 2.63
N LEU A 80 -5.71 2.12 3.26
CA LEU A 80 -5.83 1.92 4.71
C LEU A 80 -5.71 0.43 5.07
N PHE A 81 -5.02 0.17 6.18
CA PHE A 81 -4.89 -1.16 6.77
C PHE A 81 -5.07 -1.09 8.30
N VAL A 82 -6.20 -1.53 8.79
CA VAL A 82 -6.47 -1.63 10.24
C VAL A 82 -6.55 -3.08 10.65
N LYS A 83 -5.65 -3.50 11.52
CA LYS A 83 -5.69 -4.82 12.17
C LYS A 83 -6.09 -4.63 13.63
N GLU A 84 -7.32 -5.02 13.97
CA GLU A 84 -7.79 -5.02 15.35
C GLU A 84 -7.03 -6.06 16.19
N PRO A 85 -7.03 -5.93 17.54
CA PRO A 85 -6.40 -6.90 18.41
C PRO A 85 -6.85 -8.33 18.10
N GLY A 86 -5.90 -9.26 18.04
CA GLY A 86 -6.16 -10.65 17.73
C GLY A 86 -6.47 -10.98 16.27
N THR A 87 -6.20 -10.07 15.33
CA THR A 87 -6.35 -10.33 13.90
C THR A 87 -5.34 -11.36 13.42
N GLU A 88 -5.79 -12.56 13.06
CA GLU A 88 -4.93 -13.60 12.46
C GLU A 88 -4.66 -13.37 10.98
N ASN A 89 -5.38 -12.43 10.35
CA ASN A 89 -5.29 -12.18 8.92
C ASN A 89 -3.91 -11.62 8.54
N ARG A 90 -3.14 -12.42 7.82
CA ARG A 90 -1.80 -12.08 7.31
C ARG A 90 -1.92 -11.34 5.98
N THR A 91 -0.98 -10.44 5.74
CA THR A 91 -0.68 -9.96 4.39
C THR A 91 0.34 -10.93 3.79
N ARG A 92 -0.06 -11.66 2.75
CA ARG A 92 0.82 -12.62 2.08
C ARG A 92 2.06 -11.92 1.51
N TRP A 93 3.15 -12.65 1.37
CA TRP A 93 4.30 -12.19 0.62
C TRP A 93 3.90 -11.85 -0.83
N HIS A 94 4.29 -10.69 -1.31
CA HIS A 94 3.99 -10.21 -2.67
C HIS A 94 4.91 -9.02 -3.01
N ASN A 95 4.94 -8.65 -4.28
CA ASN A 95 5.36 -7.33 -4.71
C ASN A 95 4.16 -6.56 -5.26
N ASP A 96 4.15 -5.26 -5.07
CA ASP A 96 2.99 -4.40 -5.34
C ASP A 96 2.74 -4.17 -6.84
N LEU A 97 3.80 -3.91 -7.61
CA LEU A 97 3.70 -3.45 -9.00
C LEU A 97 2.89 -4.38 -9.93
N PRO A 98 2.92 -5.71 -9.79
CA PRO A 98 2.09 -6.61 -10.59
C PRO A 98 0.58 -6.39 -10.45
N TYR A 99 0.13 -5.86 -9.30
CA TYR A 99 -1.29 -5.55 -9.05
C TYR A 99 -1.74 -4.26 -9.73
N TRP A 100 -0.83 -3.38 -10.13
CA TRP A 100 -1.13 -2.01 -10.50
C TRP A 100 -1.16 -1.80 -12.00
N PRO A 101 -2.14 -1.03 -12.53
CA PRO A 101 -2.22 -0.70 -13.95
C PRO A 101 -1.20 0.40 -14.33
N LEU A 102 0.05 0.17 -13.97
CA LEU A 102 1.18 1.02 -14.35
C LEU A 102 2.48 0.22 -14.39
N ARG A 103 3.49 0.76 -15.01
CA ARG A 103 4.87 0.27 -14.99
C ARG A 103 5.83 1.45 -14.93
N GLY A 104 7.02 1.20 -14.43
CA GLY A 104 8.09 2.16 -14.22
C GLY A 104 8.95 1.73 -13.04
N ALA A 105 10.14 2.28 -12.91
CA ALA A 105 11.03 2.07 -11.78
C ALA A 105 10.81 3.10 -10.66
N GLN A 106 10.32 4.30 -11.00
CA GLN A 106 10.04 5.36 -10.04
C GLN A 106 8.63 5.20 -9.44
N VAL A 107 8.41 4.08 -8.74
CA VAL A 107 7.12 3.78 -8.10
C VAL A 107 7.37 3.25 -6.69
N MET A 108 6.84 3.94 -5.68
CA MET A 108 7.06 3.59 -4.27
C MET A 108 5.79 3.69 -3.44
N SER A 109 5.76 2.87 -2.39
CA SER A 109 4.80 2.90 -1.29
C SER A 109 5.43 3.60 -0.09
N PHE A 110 4.66 4.49 0.55
CA PHE A 110 4.97 5.18 1.80
C PHE A 110 3.94 4.78 2.85
N TRP A 111 4.29 3.83 3.68
CA TRP A 111 3.42 3.28 4.71
C TRP A 111 3.65 3.98 6.04
N VAL A 112 2.69 4.79 6.48
CA VAL A 112 2.71 5.59 7.72
C VAL A 112 2.18 4.77 8.88
N ALA A 113 2.94 4.68 9.96
CA ALA A 113 2.48 4.11 11.23
C ALA A 113 1.64 5.15 11.99
N LEU A 114 0.41 4.80 12.36
CA LEU A 114 -0.41 5.62 13.25
C LEU A 114 -0.37 5.13 14.70
N ASP A 115 0.03 3.90 14.91
CA ASP A 115 0.23 3.28 16.21
C ASP A 115 1.68 2.77 16.31
N ALA A 116 2.15 2.41 17.49
CA ALA A 116 3.42 1.71 17.63
C ALA A 116 3.33 0.34 16.93
N VAL A 117 4.26 0.09 16.03
CA VAL A 117 4.29 -1.10 15.18
C VAL A 117 5.48 -1.96 15.55
N THR A 118 5.21 -3.23 15.83
CA THR A 118 6.21 -4.28 16.04
C THR A 118 5.86 -5.48 15.18
N ILE A 119 6.75 -6.45 15.09
CA ILE A 119 6.45 -7.70 14.39
C ILE A 119 5.22 -8.41 14.99
N GLU A 120 5.02 -8.34 16.31
CA GLU A 120 3.90 -8.94 17.01
C GLU A 120 2.56 -8.24 16.68
N SER A 121 2.57 -6.94 16.43
CA SER A 121 1.38 -6.19 15.99
C SER A 121 1.13 -6.25 14.48
N GLY A 122 1.92 -7.03 13.74
CA GLY A 122 1.81 -7.21 12.30
C GLY A 122 2.54 -6.11 11.52
N GLY A 123 3.74 -5.74 11.94
CA GLY A 123 4.67 -4.91 11.20
C GLY A 123 5.04 -5.53 9.86
N LEU A 124 5.44 -4.70 8.90
CA LEU A 124 5.87 -5.17 7.60
C LEU A 124 7.25 -5.83 7.68
N GLU A 125 7.39 -6.89 6.94
CA GLU A 125 8.64 -7.59 6.69
C GLU A 125 8.99 -7.50 5.22
N PHE A 126 10.27 -7.33 4.91
CA PHE A 126 10.76 -7.12 3.55
C PHE A 126 11.87 -8.11 3.22
N VAL A 127 11.86 -8.66 2.01
CA VAL A 127 13.01 -9.41 1.49
C VAL A 127 14.00 -8.41 0.92
N ARG A 128 15.17 -8.31 1.57
CA ARG A 128 16.20 -7.31 1.21
C ARG A 128 16.69 -7.49 -0.23
N GLY A 129 16.71 -6.39 -0.98
CA GLY A 129 17.21 -6.37 -2.35
C GLY A 129 16.28 -6.99 -3.40
N SER A 130 15.12 -7.52 -3.01
CA SER A 130 14.20 -8.21 -3.93
C SER A 130 13.66 -7.33 -5.07
N HIS A 131 13.63 -6.01 -4.90
CA HIS A 131 13.26 -5.08 -5.97
C HIS A 131 14.23 -5.10 -7.17
N LEU A 132 15.44 -5.62 -6.99
CA LEU A 132 16.46 -5.75 -8.05
C LEU A 132 16.38 -7.08 -8.82
N TRP A 133 15.48 -7.99 -8.42
CA TRP A 133 15.37 -9.30 -9.05
C TRP A 133 14.70 -9.26 -10.42
N ASP A 134 13.95 -8.19 -10.73
CA ASP A 134 13.12 -8.08 -11.93
C ASP A 134 12.13 -9.25 -12.11
N ILE A 135 11.60 -9.74 -10.97
CA ILE A 135 10.66 -10.86 -10.94
C ILE A 135 9.26 -10.32 -10.65
N TRP A 136 8.34 -10.63 -11.56
CA TRP A 136 6.93 -10.29 -11.44
C TRP A 136 6.15 -11.49 -10.94
N TYR A 137 5.61 -11.38 -9.72
CA TYR A 137 4.81 -12.46 -9.13
C TYR A 137 3.34 -12.32 -9.47
N GLN A 138 2.64 -13.46 -9.57
CA GLN A 138 1.19 -13.48 -9.79
C GLN A 138 0.48 -12.73 -8.68
N PRO A 139 -0.39 -11.77 -9.01
CA PRO A 139 -1.32 -11.20 -8.06
C PRO A 139 -2.24 -12.28 -7.48
N GLU A 140 -2.36 -12.30 -6.16
CA GLU A 140 -3.26 -13.20 -5.43
C GLU A 140 -4.17 -12.39 -4.51
N THR A 141 -5.34 -12.93 -4.25
CA THR A 141 -6.29 -12.35 -3.32
C THR A 141 -5.78 -12.43 -1.88
N PHE A 142 -5.83 -11.32 -1.14
CA PHE A 142 -5.48 -11.29 0.27
C PHE A 142 -6.64 -11.75 1.14
N GLY A 143 -6.43 -12.80 1.95
CA GLY A 143 -7.43 -13.33 2.88
C GLY A 143 -8.55 -14.14 2.22
N LYS A 144 -9.54 -14.55 3.02
CA LYS A 144 -10.65 -15.39 2.57
C LYS A 144 -11.76 -14.61 1.85
N THR A 145 -11.78 -13.30 2.03
CA THR A 145 -12.78 -12.39 1.43
C THR A 145 -12.07 -11.10 1.03
N SER A 146 -11.47 -11.07 -0.16
CA SER A 146 -11.13 -9.79 -0.73
C SER A 146 -12.38 -9.25 -1.43
N GLY A 147 -12.76 -8.01 -1.16
CA GLY A 147 -13.82 -7.33 -1.91
C GLY A 147 -13.48 -7.08 -3.38
N PHE A 148 -12.29 -7.46 -3.83
CA PHE A 148 -11.78 -7.18 -5.18
C PHE A 148 -11.88 -8.36 -6.16
N GLY A 149 -12.39 -9.51 -5.74
CA GLY A 149 -12.49 -10.70 -6.58
C GLY A 149 -11.15 -11.41 -6.82
N GLU A 150 -11.15 -12.34 -7.77
CA GLU A 150 -9.95 -13.06 -8.20
C GLU A 150 -9.23 -12.25 -9.29
N TYR A 151 -7.90 -12.27 -9.25
CA TYR A 151 -7.07 -11.64 -10.29
C TYR A 151 -6.92 -12.57 -11.50
N GLU A 152 -7.00 -12.01 -12.70
CA GLU A 152 -6.69 -12.74 -13.92
C GLU A 152 -5.19 -13.07 -13.93
N ARG A 153 -4.86 -14.35 -14.18
CA ARG A 153 -3.44 -14.75 -14.28
C ARG A 153 -2.76 -14.14 -15.50
N ASN A 154 -1.59 -13.58 -15.28
CA ASN A 154 -0.73 -13.10 -16.35
C ASN A 154 0.24 -14.23 -16.77
N PRO A 155 0.31 -14.60 -18.06
CA PRO A 155 1.15 -15.71 -18.50
C PRO A 155 2.66 -15.44 -18.34
N ASP A 156 3.05 -14.18 -18.23
CA ASP A 156 4.46 -13.77 -18.10
C ASP A 156 4.93 -13.71 -16.64
N TYR A 157 4.03 -13.94 -15.67
CA TYR A 157 4.34 -13.89 -14.24
C TYR A 157 4.48 -15.28 -13.66
N ILE A 158 5.27 -15.41 -12.61
CA ILE A 158 5.46 -16.65 -11.89
C ILE A 158 4.76 -16.63 -10.53
N ASP A 159 4.46 -17.81 -9.99
CA ASP A 159 3.92 -17.91 -8.65
C ASP A 159 4.99 -17.53 -7.62
N ILE A 160 4.60 -16.83 -6.56
CA ILE A 160 5.54 -16.49 -5.49
C ILE A 160 5.91 -17.78 -4.72
N PRO A 161 7.19 -17.99 -4.39
CA PRO A 161 7.60 -19.12 -3.56
C PRO A 161 7.03 -19.01 -2.15
N ASP A 162 6.91 -20.14 -1.46
CA ASP A 162 6.50 -20.12 -0.04
C ASP A 162 7.64 -19.60 0.85
N ILE A 163 7.80 -18.28 0.86
CA ILE A 163 8.82 -17.58 1.66
C ILE A 163 8.62 -17.85 3.15
N GLU A 164 7.38 -18.01 3.60
CA GLU A 164 7.11 -18.29 5.01
C GLU A 164 7.65 -19.66 5.45
N ALA A 165 7.57 -20.66 4.58
CA ALA A 165 8.11 -21.99 4.86
C ALA A 165 9.64 -22.07 4.71
N THR A 166 10.24 -21.13 3.97
CA THR A 166 11.68 -21.13 3.64
C THR A 166 12.35 -19.83 4.04
N ARG A 167 11.95 -19.25 5.19
CA ARG A 167 12.44 -17.93 5.67
C ARG A 167 13.96 -17.84 5.73
N ASP A 168 14.63 -18.93 6.08
CA ASP A 168 16.10 -19.00 6.22
C ASP A 168 16.84 -18.84 4.87
N ASP A 169 16.14 -18.98 3.75
CA ASP A 169 16.71 -18.79 2.40
C ASP A 169 16.76 -17.31 2.00
N TYR A 170 16.15 -16.41 2.80
CA TYR A 170 15.99 -14.99 2.49
C TYR A 170 16.55 -14.10 3.59
N GLU A 171 17.15 -12.98 3.22
CA GLU A 171 17.46 -11.91 4.16
C GLU A 171 16.19 -11.08 4.41
N ILE A 172 15.43 -11.48 5.42
CA ILE A 172 14.20 -10.78 5.82
C ILE A 172 14.55 -9.70 6.84
N ILE A 173 14.13 -8.47 6.57
CA ILE A 173 14.36 -7.30 7.40
C ILE A 173 13.05 -6.65 7.83
N THR A 174 13.02 -6.10 9.02
CA THR A 174 11.91 -5.32 9.58
C THR A 174 12.45 -4.33 10.59
N TRP A 175 11.65 -3.34 10.94
CA TRP A 175 11.94 -2.35 11.97
C TRP A 175 10.69 -2.06 12.77
N ASP A 176 10.84 -1.84 14.06
CA ASP A 176 9.77 -1.27 14.89
C ASP A 176 9.58 0.20 14.52
N LEU A 177 8.32 0.66 14.50
CA LEU A 177 7.98 2.04 14.21
C LEU A 177 7.19 2.66 15.35
N GLU A 178 7.45 3.95 15.58
CA GLU A 178 6.60 4.81 16.40
C GLU A 178 5.58 5.56 15.51
N PRO A 179 4.49 6.09 16.08
CA PRO A 179 3.53 6.90 15.33
C PRO A 179 4.22 8.05 14.58
N GLY A 180 3.93 8.15 13.28
CA GLY A 180 4.55 9.13 12.37
C GLY A 180 5.83 8.65 11.68
N ASP A 181 6.33 7.47 12.01
CA ASP A 181 7.38 6.83 11.21
C ASP A 181 6.81 6.22 9.94
N VAL A 182 7.68 6.01 8.96
CA VAL A 182 7.27 5.59 7.61
C VAL A 182 8.17 4.49 7.09
N TYR A 183 7.58 3.38 6.65
CA TYR A 183 8.27 2.49 5.70
C TYR A 183 8.16 3.09 4.29
N ALA A 184 9.28 3.33 3.63
CA ALA A 184 9.33 3.72 2.23
C ALA A 184 9.99 2.60 1.43
N PHE A 185 9.29 2.03 0.45
CA PHE A 185 9.80 0.89 -0.29
C PHE A 185 9.35 0.91 -1.75
N HIS A 186 10.23 0.39 -2.61
CA HIS A 186 9.98 0.26 -4.04
C HIS A 186 8.85 -0.73 -4.33
N ALA A 187 8.02 -0.47 -5.34
CA ALA A 187 6.86 -1.30 -5.68
C ALA A 187 7.19 -2.76 -6.04
N MET A 188 8.43 -3.05 -6.44
CA MET A 188 8.91 -4.42 -6.69
C MET A 188 9.51 -5.10 -5.47
N THR A 189 9.58 -4.43 -4.30
CA THR A 189 10.08 -5.06 -3.08
C THR A 189 9.10 -6.13 -2.61
N VAL A 190 9.58 -7.36 -2.47
CA VAL A 190 8.78 -8.45 -1.89
C VAL A 190 8.63 -8.20 -0.41
N HIS A 191 7.38 -8.13 0.05
CA HIS A 191 7.04 -7.86 1.42
C HIS A 191 5.78 -8.59 1.87
N GLY A 192 5.60 -8.67 3.18
CA GLY A 192 4.44 -9.29 3.80
C GLY A 192 4.24 -8.75 5.21
N ALA A 193 3.23 -9.22 5.92
CA ALA A 193 3.00 -8.87 7.31
C ALA A 193 2.26 -9.98 8.05
N GLY A 194 2.64 -10.24 9.30
CA GLY A 194 1.91 -11.10 10.21
C GLY A 194 0.50 -10.57 10.52
N GLY A 195 -0.26 -11.34 11.27
CA GLY A 195 -1.45 -10.86 11.96
C GLY A 195 -1.08 -9.87 13.07
N ASN A 196 -2.08 -9.25 13.70
CA ASN A 196 -1.91 -8.55 14.95
C ASN A 196 -2.19 -9.52 16.11
N LEU A 197 -1.14 -10.08 16.67
CA LEU A 197 -1.24 -11.06 17.78
C LEU A 197 -1.41 -10.41 19.14
N ARG A 198 -1.28 -9.07 19.22
CA ARG A 198 -1.55 -8.31 20.42
C ARG A 198 -3.05 -8.36 20.76
N SER A 199 -3.37 -8.41 22.04
CA SER A 199 -4.75 -8.44 22.54
C SER A 199 -5.26 -7.07 22.99
N ASP A 200 -4.39 -6.06 23.04
CA ASP A 200 -4.62 -4.79 23.73
C ASP A 200 -4.49 -3.57 22.84
N VAL A 201 -3.91 -3.71 21.64
CA VAL A 201 -3.68 -2.57 20.75
C VAL A 201 -4.15 -2.85 19.33
N ARG A 202 -4.78 -1.86 18.72
CA ARG A 202 -5.06 -1.79 17.29
C ARG A 202 -3.78 -1.40 16.56
N ARG A 203 -3.61 -1.87 15.32
CA ARG A 203 -2.53 -1.43 14.44
C ARG A 203 -3.12 -0.80 13.18
N ARG A 204 -2.97 0.50 13.05
CA ARG A 204 -3.38 1.29 11.88
C ARG A 204 -2.16 1.64 11.04
N GLY A 205 -2.24 1.37 9.76
CA GLY A 205 -1.27 1.80 8.76
C GLY A 205 -1.97 2.47 7.59
N TYR A 206 -1.45 3.60 7.16
CA TYR A 206 -1.97 4.33 6.01
C TYR A 206 -0.88 4.49 4.96
N THR A 207 -1.14 4.01 3.76
CA THR A 207 -0.15 4.00 2.68
C THR A 207 -0.54 4.98 1.60
N VAL A 208 0.38 5.84 1.21
CA VAL A 208 0.26 6.65 -0.02
C VAL A 208 1.28 6.16 -1.03
N ARG A 209 0.87 6.05 -2.27
CA ARG A 209 1.72 5.60 -3.36
C ARG A 209 1.92 6.71 -4.35
N TYR A 210 3.18 6.93 -4.68
CA TYR A 210 3.60 7.94 -5.65
C TYR A 210 4.40 7.32 -6.77
N CYS A 211 4.41 8.00 -7.90
CA CYS A 211 5.22 7.63 -9.06
C CYS A 211 5.87 8.87 -9.70
N GLY A 212 7.00 8.64 -10.37
CA GLY A 212 7.82 9.67 -11.00
C GLY A 212 7.70 9.67 -12.52
N ASP A 213 8.70 10.25 -13.18
CA ASP A 213 8.73 10.55 -14.64
C ASP A 213 8.60 9.32 -15.54
N ASP A 214 9.15 8.18 -15.13
CA ASP A 214 9.19 6.97 -15.95
C ASP A 214 7.93 6.11 -15.83
N ALA A 215 7.02 6.48 -14.93
CA ALA A 215 5.78 5.75 -14.73
C ALA A 215 4.78 6.04 -15.86
N VAL A 216 4.30 4.97 -16.50
CA VAL A 216 3.28 5.03 -17.54
C VAL A 216 2.15 4.06 -17.23
N TYR A 217 0.95 4.37 -17.75
CA TYR A 217 -0.21 3.50 -17.63
C TYR A 217 0.00 2.18 -18.37
N ASP A 218 -0.45 1.07 -17.77
CA ASP A 218 -0.34 -0.27 -18.34
C ASP A 218 -1.41 -1.19 -17.75
N SER A 219 -2.49 -1.42 -18.47
CA SER A 219 -3.69 -2.17 -18.05
C SER A 219 -3.59 -3.68 -18.23
N ARG A 220 -2.38 -4.22 -18.25
CA ARG A 220 -2.10 -5.65 -18.46
C ARG A 220 -2.92 -6.59 -17.54
N LYS A 221 -2.98 -7.87 -17.90
CA LYS A 221 -3.62 -8.92 -17.08
C LYS A 221 -3.02 -8.98 -15.68
N GLY A 222 -3.87 -9.25 -14.69
CA GLY A 222 -3.51 -9.30 -13.28
C GLY A 222 -3.65 -7.97 -12.54
N THR A 223 -3.82 -6.85 -13.25
CA THR A 223 -3.96 -5.54 -12.61
C THR A 223 -5.34 -5.34 -11.98
N GLN A 224 -5.35 -4.62 -10.87
CA GLN A 224 -6.53 -4.38 -10.04
C GLN A 224 -7.53 -3.45 -10.76
N GLY A 225 -8.74 -3.97 -11.01
CA GLY A 225 -9.76 -3.25 -11.79
C GLY A 225 -10.14 -1.88 -11.22
N HIS A 226 -10.20 -1.76 -9.88
CA HIS A 226 -10.55 -0.50 -9.21
C HIS A 226 -9.48 0.61 -9.33
N LEU A 227 -8.28 0.27 -9.80
CA LEU A 227 -7.21 1.23 -10.08
C LEU A 227 -7.07 1.55 -11.57
N ARG A 228 -7.76 0.82 -12.45
CA ARG A 228 -7.76 1.10 -13.88
C ARG A 228 -8.47 2.41 -14.18
N SER A 229 -8.09 3.01 -15.28
CA SER A 229 -8.65 4.26 -15.77
C SER A 229 -9.19 4.07 -17.20
N ASP A 230 -10.38 4.60 -17.44
CA ASP A 230 -10.99 4.64 -18.78
C ASP A 230 -10.44 5.81 -19.63
N GLN A 231 -9.64 6.68 -19.02
CA GLN A 231 -9.08 7.88 -19.68
C GLN A 231 -7.66 7.65 -20.22
N HIS A 232 -7.03 6.49 -19.90
CA HIS A 232 -5.66 6.20 -20.29
C HIS A 232 -5.57 4.98 -21.20
N SER A 233 -4.66 5.04 -22.14
CA SER A 233 -4.18 3.91 -22.94
C SER A 233 -2.80 3.47 -22.46
N ASP A 234 -2.44 2.20 -22.73
CA ASP A 234 -1.12 1.67 -22.34
C ASP A 234 -0.01 2.53 -22.96
N GLY A 235 0.90 2.99 -22.11
CA GLY A 235 2.00 3.89 -22.46
C GLY A 235 1.74 5.38 -22.23
N ASP A 236 0.51 5.76 -21.87
CA ASP A 236 0.20 7.15 -21.55
C ASP A 236 0.86 7.61 -20.24
N SER A 237 1.19 8.90 -20.16
CA SER A 237 1.53 9.57 -18.90
C SER A 237 0.34 9.52 -17.93
N LEU A 238 0.63 9.47 -16.64
CA LEU A 238 -0.42 9.37 -15.61
C LEU A 238 -1.12 10.70 -15.30
N ASP A 239 -0.64 11.84 -15.79
CA ASP A 239 -1.15 13.18 -15.49
C ASP A 239 -2.65 13.31 -15.77
N SER A 240 -3.48 13.17 -14.73
CA SER A 240 -4.94 13.22 -14.83
C SER A 240 -5.58 13.51 -13.47
N ASP A 241 -6.89 13.71 -13.45
CA ASP A 241 -7.63 13.86 -12.19
C ASP A 241 -7.56 12.60 -11.29
N GLN A 242 -7.44 11.42 -11.89
CA GLN A 242 -7.29 10.16 -11.14
C GLN A 242 -5.87 9.97 -10.59
N PHE A 243 -4.87 10.48 -11.29
CA PHE A 243 -3.45 10.39 -10.91
C PHE A 243 -2.82 11.79 -10.92
N PRO A 244 -3.25 12.67 -9.99
CA PRO A 244 -2.89 14.08 -10.06
C PRO A 244 -1.40 14.31 -9.89
N LEU A 245 -0.88 15.29 -10.65
CA LEU A 245 0.44 15.84 -10.43
C LEU A 245 0.44 16.60 -9.09
N VAL A 246 1.29 16.17 -8.15
CA VAL A 246 1.36 16.75 -6.81
C VAL A 246 2.65 17.50 -6.54
N TRP A 247 3.64 17.33 -7.41
CA TRP A 247 4.90 18.07 -7.34
C TRP A 247 5.60 18.10 -8.71
N GLU A 248 6.23 19.21 -9.00
CA GLU A 248 7.08 19.42 -10.19
C GLU A 248 8.29 20.25 -9.83
N SER A 249 9.46 19.90 -10.37
CA SER A 249 10.68 20.69 -10.19
C SER A 249 10.59 22.02 -10.95
N ASN A 250 10.96 23.11 -10.28
CA ASN A 250 11.09 24.43 -10.93
C ASN A 250 12.22 24.46 -11.96
#